data_da1833f9d9252a1f72616b60d4857e43
#
_entry.id   da1833f9d9252a1f72616b60d4857e43
#
_cell.length_a   1.000
_cell.length_b   1.000
_cell.length_c   1.000
_cell.angle_alpha   90.00
_cell.angle_beta   90.00
_cell.angle_gamma   90.00
#
_symmetry.space_group_name_H-M   'P 1'
#
loop_
_entity.id
_entity.type
_entity.pdbx_description
1 polymer ?
#
loop_
_entity_poly.entity_id
_entity_poly.type
_entity_poly.pdbx_seq_one_letter_code
_entity_poly.pdbx_strand_id
1 'polypeptide(L)' 'MNSRPAIVQIDEHTTDEEASVTISLSWQDEHFFGTSTGSPDTAARARLVGEATLRAVEEVAEHRVAL' A
#
# COMPACT_ATOMS: atom_id res chain seq x y z
N MET A 1 24.44 -5.03 2.86
CA MET A 1 23.47 -4.05 3.35
C MET A 1 22.16 -4.17 2.58
N ASN A 2 21.09 -4.35 3.26
CA ASN A 2 19.81 -4.56 2.60
C ASN A 2 19.05 -3.26 2.40
N SER A 3 18.67 -3.00 1.16
CA SER A 3 17.83 -1.88 0.82
C SER A 3 16.44 -2.40 0.54
N ARG A 4 15.71 -2.74 1.59
CA ARG A 4 14.37 -3.24 1.44
C ARG A 4 13.36 -2.16 1.80
N PRO A 5 12.29 -2.05 1.02
CA PRO A 5 11.19 -1.20 1.45
C PRO A 5 10.62 -1.74 2.76
N ALA A 6 10.29 -0.86 3.66
CA ALA A 6 9.68 -1.22 4.93
C ALA A 6 8.31 -0.59 5.04
N ILE A 7 7.35 -1.36 5.50
CA ILE A 7 6.01 -0.81 5.75
C ILE A 7 6.10 0.02 7.02
N VAL A 8 5.82 1.30 6.91
CA VAL A 8 5.88 2.21 8.05
C VAL A 8 4.50 2.54 8.59
N GLN A 9 3.47 2.38 7.78
CA GLN A 9 2.13 2.70 8.21
C GLN A 9 1.09 2.01 7.36
N ILE A 10 0.00 1.60 7.99
CA ILE A 10 -1.17 1.07 7.31
C ILE A 10 -2.35 1.87 7.80
N ASP A 11 -3.00 2.57 6.89
CA ASP A 11 -4.20 3.34 7.19
C ASP A 11 -5.41 2.64 6.60
N GLU A 12 -6.43 2.47 7.41
CA GLU A 12 -7.67 1.86 6.96
C GLU A 12 -8.81 2.80 7.26
N HIS A 13 -9.69 2.95 6.30
CA HIS A 13 -10.86 3.78 6.45
C HIS A 13 -12.05 3.02 5.91
N THR A 14 -13.08 2.86 6.73
CA THR A 14 -14.26 2.10 6.35
C THR A 14 -15.51 2.93 6.60
N THR A 15 -16.36 3.00 5.59
CA THR A 15 -17.69 3.58 5.70
C THR A 15 -18.70 2.47 5.46
N ASP A 16 -19.99 2.80 5.51
CA ASP A 16 -21.04 1.82 5.26
C ASP A 16 -21.01 1.29 3.82
N GLU A 17 -20.43 2.05 2.92
CA GLU A 17 -20.45 1.73 1.49
C GLU A 17 -19.11 1.30 0.93
N GLU A 18 -18.02 1.69 1.58
CA GLU A 18 -16.71 1.49 1.00
C GLU A 18 -15.65 1.34 2.07
N ALA A 19 -14.66 0.55 1.78
CA ALA A 19 -13.45 0.45 2.59
C ALA A 19 -12.25 0.86 1.74
N SER A 20 -11.28 1.52 2.36
CA SER A 20 -10.04 1.86 1.70
C SER A 20 -8.87 1.52 2.59
N VAL A 21 -7.77 1.12 1.96
CA VAL A 21 -6.53 0.80 2.65
C VAL A 21 -5.41 1.53 1.95
N THR A 22 -4.60 2.23 2.73
CA THR A 22 -3.41 2.90 2.22
C THR A 22 -2.20 2.33 2.94
N ILE A 23 -1.23 1.85 2.18
CA ILE A 23 0.02 1.33 2.70
C ILE A 23 1.11 2.34 2.40
N SER A 24 1.87 2.70 3.42
CA SER A 24 3.00 3.60 3.28
C SER A 24 4.28 2.81 3.43
N LEU A 25 5.16 2.92 2.47
CA LEU A 25 6.46 2.26 2.48
C LEU A 25 7.55 3.30 2.57
N SER A 26 8.64 2.95 3.23
CA SER A 26 9.83 3.78 3.27
C SER A 26 10.98 3.01 2.65
N TRP A 27 11.72 3.64 1.74
CA TRP A 27 12.88 3.03 1.10
C TRP A 27 13.85 4.11 0.69
N GLN A 28 15.09 4.00 1.18
CA GLN A 28 16.16 4.97 0.88
C GLN A 28 15.72 6.42 1.12
N ASP A 29 15.14 6.65 2.30
CA ASP A 29 14.68 7.98 2.73
C ASP A 29 13.52 8.56 1.92
N GLU A 30 12.91 7.77 1.08
CA GLU A 30 11.73 8.19 0.33
C GLU A 30 10.51 7.38 0.77
N HIS A 31 9.35 7.98 0.61
CA HIS A 31 8.09 7.36 0.97
C HIS A 31 7.25 7.08 -0.26
N PHE A 32 6.64 5.92 -0.26
CA PHE A 32 5.79 5.48 -1.36
C PHE A 32 4.46 5.03 -0.80
N PHE A 33 3.40 5.23 -1.55
CA PHE A 33 2.06 4.92 -1.09
C PHE A 33 1.34 4.06 -2.11
N GLY A 34 0.55 3.13 -1.60
CA GLY A 34 -0.37 2.37 -2.41
C GLY A 34 -1.73 2.38 -1.76
N THR A 35 -2.77 2.57 -2.54
CA THR A 35 -4.13 2.63 -2.03
C THR A 35 -5.02 1.67 -2.80
N SER A 36 -5.90 0.98 -2.09
CA SER A 36 -6.91 0.14 -2.69
C SER A 36 -8.25 0.41 -2.03
N THR A 37 -9.31 0.37 -2.81
CA THR A 37 -10.67 0.58 -2.30
C THR A 37 -11.57 -0.56 -2.75
N GLY A 38 -12.60 -0.81 -2.00
CA GLY A 38 -13.54 -1.87 -2.34
C GLY A 38 -14.66 -1.99 -1.32
N SER A 39 -15.28 -3.16 -1.28
CA SER A 39 -16.36 -3.44 -0.37
C SER A 39 -15.87 -3.42 1.09
N PRO A 40 -16.68 -2.91 2.03
CA PRO A 40 -16.32 -2.94 3.45
C PRO A 40 -16.45 -4.33 4.08
N ASP A 41 -16.69 -5.34 3.28
CA ASP A 41 -16.82 -6.71 3.75
C ASP A 41 -15.50 -7.21 4.34
N THR A 42 -15.58 -7.93 5.46
CA THR A 42 -14.41 -8.47 6.14
C THR A 42 -13.59 -9.36 5.21
N ALA A 43 -14.25 -10.13 4.36
CA ALA A 43 -13.56 -11.03 3.43
C ALA A 43 -12.74 -10.26 2.38
N ALA A 44 -13.16 -9.04 2.04
CA ALA A 44 -12.47 -8.24 1.05
C ALA A 44 -11.27 -7.49 1.65
N ARG A 45 -11.26 -7.33 2.97
CA ARG A 45 -10.23 -6.54 3.64
C ARG A 45 -8.81 -7.05 3.38
N ALA A 46 -8.61 -8.36 3.50
CA ALA A 46 -7.29 -8.94 3.27
C ALA A 46 -6.82 -8.70 1.84
N ARG A 47 -7.76 -8.78 0.89
CA ARG A 47 -7.45 -8.51 -0.51
C ARG A 47 -7.08 -7.05 -0.73
N LEU A 48 -7.80 -6.14 -0.07
CA LEU A 48 -7.51 -4.71 -0.18
C LEU A 48 -6.13 -4.38 0.35
N VAL A 49 -5.76 -4.97 1.49
CA VAL A 49 -4.43 -4.78 2.06
C VAL A 49 -3.37 -5.31 1.09
N GLY A 50 -3.61 -6.49 0.52
CA GLY A 50 -2.69 -7.08 -0.45
C GLY A 50 -2.53 -6.23 -1.70
N GLU A 51 -3.63 -5.70 -2.23
CA GLU A 51 -3.59 -4.85 -3.40
C GLU A 51 -2.89 -3.52 -3.12
N ALA A 52 -3.18 -2.91 -1.97
CA ALA A 52 -2.55 -1.65 -1.58
C ALA A 52 -1.05 -1.84 -1.42
N THR A 53 -0.65 -2.95 -0.80
CA THR A 53 0.76 -3.28 -0.61
C THR A 53 1.44 -3.45 -1.98
N LEU A 54 0.81 -4.19 -2.87
CA LEU A 54 1.35 -4.41 -4.20
C LEU A 54 1.53 -3.10 -4.96
N ARG A 55 0.55 -2.20 -4.87
CA ARG A 55 0.65 -0.90 -5.53
C ARG A 55 1.77 -0.05 -4.96
N ALA A 56 1.96 -0.10 -3.64
CA ALA A 56 3.06 0.63 -3.02
C ALA A 56 4.41 0.08 -3.49
N VAL A 57 4.51 -1.25 -3.59
CA VAL A 57 5.73 -1.89 -4.08
C VAL A 57 5.98 -1.54 -5.55
N GLU A 58 4.92 -1.48 -6.34
CA GLU A 58 5.05 -1.07 -7.75
C GLU A 58 5.56 0.35 -7.88
N GLU A 59 5.13 1.24 -6.99
CA GLU A 59 5.63 2.61 -6.97
C GLU A 59 7.13 2.64 -6.71
N VAL A 60 7.61 1.82 -5.77
CA VAL A 60 9.03 1.71 -5.49
C VAL A 60 9.76 1.20 -6.73
N ALA A 61 9.22 0.18 -7.37
CA ALA A 61 9.84 -0.42 -8.55
C ALA A 61 9.92 0.58 -9.71
N GLU A 62 8.85 1.34 -9.94
CA GLU A 62 8.84 2.36 -10.99
C GLU A 62 9.86 3.44 -10.74
N HIS A 63 9.95 3.91 -9.50
CA HIS A 63 10.92 4.92 -9.12
C HIS A 63 12.34 4.42 -9.34
N ARG A 64 12.58 3.16 -9.03
CA ARG A 64 13.90 2.56 -9.15
C ARG A 64 14.34 2.37 -10.60
N VAL A 65 13.38 2.09 -11.48
CA VAL A 65 13.66 1.79 -12.89
C VAL A 65 13.67 3.06 -13.74
N ALA A 66 12.98 4.09 -13.30
CA ALA A 66 12.90 5.35 -14.04
C ALA A 66 14.23 6.10 -13.92
N LEU A 67 15.06 5.90 -14.86
CA LEU A 67 16.39 6.51 -14.88
C LEU A 67 16.41 7.74 -15.77
#